data_eddc97c55299cdb0e01d056933e26869
#
_entry.id   eddc97c55299cdb0e01d056933e26869
#
_cell.length_a   1.000
_cell.length_b   1.000
_cell.length_c   1.000
_cell.angle_alpha   90.00
_cell.angle_beta   90.00
_cell.angle_gamma   90.00
#
_symmetry.space_group_name_H-M   'P 1'
#
loop_
_entity.id
_entity.type
_entity.pdbx_description
1 polymer ?
#
loop_
_entity_poly.entity_id
_entity_poly.type
_entity_poly.pdbx_seq_one_letter_code
_entity_poly.pdbx_strand_id
1 'polypeptide(L)'
;MPGQNLTRLEATKRSATVHTRSYDVVLDLTRGETVFGSTTTARFTAAPGSSTFIDLVAPTVHSITLNGLPLDPAEVYEDSRIALKELAADNELVVTADCAYMHTGEGLHRFTDPADGETYLYSQFEVPDSRRVFAVFEQPDLKASFTFTVTAPSSWTVLSNSPAPEPTPTETSDGSGDAHTFVFAPTEPMSSYVTAIVAGPYVGVTDEYVAEDGRTVPLGVYCRKSLVEHMDSAEILDLTKRGFSYYEDLFATPYAFTKYDQIFVPEFNAGAMENAGCVTHRDDYIFRSRPVEARVERRAVTILHE
;
A
#
# COMPACT_ATOMS: atom_id res chain seq x y z
N MET A 1 6.42 -25.05 11.00
CA MET A 1 6.86 -24.44 9.74
C MET A 1 7.74 -23.27 10.11
N PRO A 2 8.99 -23.21 9.65
CA PRO A 2 9.80 -22.03 9.85
C PRO A 2 9.22 -20.91 9.00
N GLY A 3 9.16 -19.72 9.52
CA GLY A 3 9.22 -18.61 8.64
C GLY A 3 7.98 -17.78 8.40
N GLN A 4 6.79 -18.07 8.91
CA GLN A 4 5.69 -17.12 8.73
C GLN A 4 5.85 -15.85 9.60
N ASN A 5 6.45 -15.95 10.78
CA ASN A 5 6.70 -14.82 11.66
C ASN A 5 8.19 -14.62 11.89
N LEU A 6 8.61 -13.34 11.81
CA LEU A 6 9.97 -12.95 12.17
C LEU A 6 10.17 -13.10 13.68
N THR A 7 11.17 -13.87 14.07
CA THR A 7 11.53 -13.97 15.49
C THR A 7 12.32 -12.75 15.93
N ARG A 8 12.31 -12.43 17.24
CA ARG A 8 13.10 -11.34 17.81
C ARG A 8 14.59 -11.46 17.48
N LEU A 9 15.13 -12.69 17.50
CA LEU A 9 16.55 -12.92 17.17
C LEU A 9 16.85 -12.62 15.70
N GLU A 10 15.99 -13.06 14.78
CA GLU A 10 16.11 -12.77 13.36
C GLU A 10 16.00 -11.27 13.09
N ALA A 11 15.03 -10.57 13.71
CA ALA A 11 14.86 -9.13 13.59
C ALA A 11 16.12 -8.38 14.06
N THR A 12 16.64 -8.71 15.23
CA THR A 12 17.86 -8.08 15.76
C THR A 12 19.08 -8.33 14.85
N LYS A 13 19.23 -9.56 14.33
CA LYS A 13 20.31 -9.91 13.41
C LYS A 13 20.16 -9.16 12.08
N ARG A 14 18.95 -9.09 11.55
CA ARG A 14 18.66 -8.46 10.26
C ARG A 14 18.89 -6.94 10.33
N SER A 15 18.40 -6.25 11.37
CA SER A 15 18.67 -4.82 11.59
C SER A 15 20.17 -4.49 11.74
N ALA A 16 20.94 -5.42 12.33
CA ALA A 16 22.39 -5.24 12.43
C ALA A 16 23.13 -5.54 11.12
N THR A 17 22.49 -6.21 10.17
CA THR A 17 23.11 -6.67 8.93
C THR A 17 22.80 -5.75 7.74
N VAL A 18 21.54 -5.29 7.61
CA VAL A 18 21.08 -4.53 6.44
C VAL A 18 20.53 -3.16 6.84
N HIS A 19 20.75 -2.18 5.95
CA HIS A 19 20.11 -0.87 6.01
C HIS A 19 19.42 -0.62 4.66
N THR A 20 18.11 -0.61 4.67
CA THR A 20 17.27 -0.38 3.48
C THR A 20 17.38 1.07 3.02
N ARG A 21 17.34 1.28 1.68
CA ARG A 21 17.35 2.62 1.06
C ARG A 21 16.05 2.87 0.31
N SER A 22 15.74 2.01 -0.65
CA SER A 22 14.57 2.20 -1.50
C SER A 22 14.01 0.88 -2.02
N TYR A 23 12.72 0.91 -2.32
CA TYR A 23 12.01 -0.09 -3.09
C TYR A 23 11.35 0.57 -4.30
N ASP A 24 11.65 0.08 -5.51
CA ASP A 24 10.87 0.37 -6.70
C ASP A 24 9.98 -0.87 -6.95
N VAL A 25 8.68 -0.68 -6.85
CA VAL A 25 7.68 -1.75 -6.96
C VAL A 25 6.81 -1.51 -8.18
N VAL A 26 6.85 -2.44 -9.13
CA VAL A 26 6.02 -2.42 -10.34
C VAL A 26 4.94 -3.48 -10.20
N LEU A 27 3.68 -3.05 -10.23
CA LEU A 27 2.50 -3.93 -10.13
C LEU A 27 1.71 -3.91 -11.43
N ASP A 28 1.38 -5.10 -11.93
CA ASP A 28 0.52 -5.28 -13.08
C ASP A 28 -0.79 -5.95 -12.66
N LEU A 29 -1.85 -5.13 -12.49
CA LEU A 29 -3.16 -5.55 -12.03
C LEU A 29 -4.08 -6.00 -13.18
N THR A 30 -3.53 -6.19 -14.38
CA THR A 30 -4.29 -6.60 -15.58
C THR A 30 -4.21 -8.10 -15.89
N ARG A 31 -3.53 -8.90 -15.04
CA ARG A 31 -3.25 -10.33 -15.27
C ARG A 31 -4.39 -11.28 -14.90
N GLY A 32 -5.59 -10.76 -14.68
CA GLY A 32 -6.77 -11.58 -14.40
C GLY A 32 -7.28 -11.45 -12.95
N GLU A 33 -7.96 -12.49 -12.46
CA GLU A 33 -8.75 -12.39 -11.23
C GLU A 33 -8.10 -13.00 -10.00
N THR A 34 -7.06 -13.82 -10.18
CA THR A 34 -6.46 -14.60 -9.09
C THR A 34 -5.07 -14.14 -8.72
N VAL A 35 -4.32 -13.63 -9.69
CA VAL A 35 -2.93 -13.19 -9.50
C VAL A 35 -2.69 -11.84 -10.20
N PHE A 36 -1.67 -11.15 -9.73
CA PHE A 36 -1.12 -9.94 -10.34
C PHE A 36 0.39 -10.04 -10.44
N GLY A 37 0.97 -9.32 -11.40
CA GLY A 37 2.42 -9.26 -11.55
C GLY A 37 3.05 -8.32 -10.54
N SER A 38 4.17 -8.73 -9.95
CA SER A 38 4.97 -7.91 -9.05
C SER A 38 6.44 -7.99 -9.42
N THR A 39 7.06 -6.85 -9.69
CA THR A 39 8.51 -6.74 -9.83
C THR A 39 9.03 -5.75 -8.81
N THR A 40 9.90 -6.22 -7.92
CA THR A 40 10.50 -5.40 -6.86
C THR A 40 11.97 -5.20 -7.14
N THR A 41 12.44 -3.95 -7.10
CA THR A 41 13.86 -3.62 -7.02
C THR A 41 14.15 -3.05 -5.63
N ALA A 42 14.83 -3.81 -4.78
CA ALA A 42 15.23 -3.39 -3.44
C ALA A 42 16.70 -2.96 -3.43
N ARG A 43 16.99 -1.73 -2.95
CA ARG A 43 18.36 -1.23 -2.78
C ARG A 43 18.66 -1.05 -1.30
N PHE A 44 19.77 -1.64 -0.87
CA PHE A 44 20.18 -1.64 0.53
C PHE A 44 21.70 -1.78 0.69
N THR A 45 22.20 -1.38 1.85
CA THR A 45 23.61 -1.66 2.23
C THR A 45 23.65 -2.82 3.21
N ALA A 46 24.78 -3.53 3.22
CA ALA A 46 25.05 -4.61 4.16
C ALA A 46 26.54 -4.72 4.48
N ALA A 47 26.87 -5.44 5.56
CA ALA A 47 28.25 -5.80 5.83
C ALA A 47 28.73 -6.81 4.75
N PRO A 48 29.84 -6.55 4.04
CA PRO A 48 30.35 -7.46 3.00
C PRO A 48 30.55 -8.89 3.51
N GLY A 49 30.13 -9.88 2.71
CA GLY A 49 30.21 -11.30 3.04
C GLY A 49 29.10 -11.76 4.03
N SER A 50 28.24 -10.86 4.47
CA SER A 50 27.11 -11.24 5.35
C SER A 50 26.02 -11.97 4.57
N SER A 51 25.08 -12.56 5.33
CA SER A 51 23.93 -13.27 4.77
C SER A 51 22.66 -12.91 5.54
N THR A 52 21.55 -12.82 4.84
CA THR A 52 20.21 -12.55 5.38
C THR A 52 19.12 -13.19 4.52
N PHE A 53 17.89 -12.78 4.68
CA PHE A 53 16.77 -13.12 3.81
C PHE A 53 15.85 -11.93 3.63
N ILE A 54 15.12 -11.91 2.52
CA ILE A 54 14.00 -11.00 2.25
C ILE A 54 12.72 -11.83 2.18
N ASP A 55 11.61 -11.22 2.59
CA ASP A 55 10.32 -11.90 2.70
C ASP A 55 9.51 -11.71 1.39
N LEU A 56 8.81 -12.75 0.94
CA LEU A 56 7.86 -12.71 -0.18
C LEU A 56 6.90 -13.90 -0.05
N VAL A 57 5.61 -13.64 -0.21
CA VAL A 57 4.57 -14.69 -0.33
C VAL A 57 4.02 -14.64 -1.74
N ALA A 58 4.46 -15.55 -2.60
CA ALA A 58 4.05 -15.58 -4.00
C ALA A 58 3.78 -17.01 -4.46
N PRO A 59 2.69 -17.24 -5.22
CA PRO A 59 2.45 -18.54 -5.88
C PRO A 59 3.57 -18.93 -6.84
N THR A 60 4.16 -17.94 -7.53
CA THR A 60 5.23 -18.18 -8.50
C THR A 60 6.28 -17.08 -8.40
N VAL A 61 7.56 -17.47 -8.29
CA VAL A 61 8.71 -16.57 -8.41
C VAL A 61 9.39 -16.89 -9.74
N HIS A 62 9.39 -15.91 -10.65
CA HIS A 62 9.90 -16.09 -12.01
C HIS A 62 11.40 -15.90 -12.12
N SER A 63 11.92 -14.85 -11.45
CA SER A 63 13.34 -14.53 -11.50
C SER A 63 13.80 -13.78 -10.25
N ILE A 64 15.03 -14.02 -9.88
CA ILE A 64 15.73 -13.31 -8.81
C ILE A 64 17.11 -12.93 -9.32
N THR A 65 17.52 -11.69 -9.17
CA THR A 65 18.89 -11.26 -9.42
C THR A 65 19.43 -10.45 -8.24
N LEU A 66 20.63 -10.77 -7.80
CA LEU A 66 21.34 -10.01 -6.77
C LEU A 66 22.61 -9.41 -7.39
N ASN A 67 22.71 -8.09 -7.40
CA ASN A 67 23.83 -7.36 -7.99
C ASN A 67 24.09 -7.74 -9.47
N GLY A 68 23.00 -7.95 -10.23
CA GLY A 68 23.05 -8.35 -11.63
C GLY A 68 23.36 -9.86 -11.87
N LEU A 69 23.59 -10.63 -10.82
CA LEU A 69 23.81 -12.08 -10.92
C LEU A 69 22.50 -12.84 -10.70
N PRO A 70 22.10 -13.73 -11.62
CA PRO A 70 20.88 -14.51 -11.45
C PRO A 70 21.04 -15.54 -10.32
N LEU A 71 19.99 -15.68 -9.52
CA LEU A 71 19.83 -16.72 -8.51
C LEU A 71 18.70 -17.66 -8.95
N ASP A 72 18.88 -18.96 -8.80
CA ASP A 72 17.82 -19.93 -9.10
C ASP A 72 16.73 -19.85 -8.00
N PRO A 73 15.49 -19.47 -8.33
CA PRO A 73 14.41 -19.42 -7.35
C PRO A 73 14.20 -20.78 -6.64
N ALA A 74 14.43 -21.91 -7.33
CA ALA A 74 14.28 -23.24 -6.73
C ALA A 74 15.30 -23.53 -5.61
N GLU A 75 16.44 -22.84 -5.62
CA GLU A 75 17.50 -23.00 -4.60
C GLU A 75 17.40 -21.99 -3.45
N VAL A 76 16.87 -20.76 -3.72
CA VAL A 76 16.94 -19.66 -2.75
C VAL A 76 15.60 -19.26 -2.18
N TYR A 77 14.46 -19.61 -2.81
CA TYR A 77 13.12 -19.28 -2.33
C TYR A 77 12.49 -20.50 -1.66
N GLU A 78 12.32 -20.42 -0.35
CA GLU A 78 11.69 -21.44 0.48
C GLU A 78 10.92 -20.78 1.64
N ASP A 79 9.79 -21.34 2.02
CA ASP A 79 8.99 -20.90 3.18
C ASP A 79 8.71 -19.38 3.21
N SER A 80 8.36 -18.80 2.06
CA SER A 80 8.08 -17.36 1.90
C SER A 80 9.29 -16.45 2.18
N ARG A 81 10.50 -16.95 1.97
CA ARG A 81 11.76 -16.21 2.14
C ARG A 81 12.70 -16.47 0.97
N ILE A 82 13.39 -15.43 0.56
CA ILE A 82 14.50 -15.53 -0.41
C ILE A 82 15.79 -15.37 0.37
N ALA A 83 16.62 -16.42 0.39
CA ALA A 83 17.92 -16.41 1.04
C ALA A 83 18.93 -15.56 0.24
N LEU A 84 19.58 -14.61 0.90
CA LEU A 84 20.59 -13.75 0.34
C LEU A 84 21.94 -14.03 1.01
N LYS A 85 22.95 -14.42 0.23
CA LYS A 85 24.28 -14.80 0.73
C LYS A 85 25.34 -13.92 0.08
N GLU A 86 26.51 -13.83 0.72
CA GLU A 86 27.69 -13.12 0.21
C GLU A 86 27.37 -11.69 -0.25
N LEU A 87 26.66 -10.95 0.62
CA LEU A 87 26.23 -9.57 0.34
C LEU A 87 27.46 -8.65 0.12
N ALA A 88 27.33 -7.73 -0.82
CA ALA A 88 28.26 -6.63 -1.01
C ALA A 88 28.00 -5.49 0.00
N ALA A 89 28.81 -4.43 -0.03
CA ALA A 89 28.54 -3.21 0.75
C ALA A 89 27.26 -2.50 0.25
N ASP A 90 27.09 -2.41 -1.07
CA ASP A 90 25.90 -1.89 -1.74
C ASP A 90 25.27 -3.04 -2.54
N ASN A 91 23.94 -3.19 -2.40
CA ASN A 91 23.23 -4.30 -3.02
C ASN A 91 21.98 -3.79 -3.75
N GLU A 92 21.73 -4.39 -4.92
CA GLU A 92 20.47 -4.30 -5.66
C GLU A 92 19.92 -5.71 -5.86
N LEU A 93 18.72 -5.93 -5.32
CA LEU A 93 17.97 -7.17 -5.52
C LEU A 93 16.78 -6.89 -6.41
N VAL A 94 16.63 -7.66 -7.50
CA VAL A 94 15.43 -7.60 -8.34
C VAL A 94 14.71 -8.95 -8.26
N VAL A 95 13.41 -8.90 -7.95
CA VAL A 95 12.56 -10.08 -7.86
C VAL A 95 11.33 -9.88 -8.73
N THR A 96 11.04 -10.82 -9.63
CA THR A 96 9.81 -10.84 -10.43
C THR A 96 8.98 -12.05 -10.04
N ALA A 97 7.72 -11.83 -9.71
CA ALA A 97 6.81 -12.86 -9.20
C ALA A 97 5.35 -12.60 -9.64
N ASP A 98 4.53 -13.64 -9.58
CA ASP A 98 3.08 -13.52 -9.53
C ASP A 98 2.63 -13.60 -8.06
N CYS A 99 1.97 -12.57 -7.57
CA CYS A 99 1.37 -12.51 -6.25
C CYS A 99 -0.14 -12.78 -6.34
N ALA A 100 -0.71 -13.33 -5.29
CA ALA A 100 -2.14 -13.67 -5.26
C ALA A 100 -2.99 -12.52 -4.70
N TYR A 101 -4.14 -12.25 -5.33
CA TYR A 101 -5.18 -11.46 -4.69
C TYR A 101 -5.73 -12.19 -3.47
N MET A 102 -6.00 -11.42 -2.43
CA MET A 102 -6.56 -11.94 -1.18
C MET A 102 -8.04 -11.59 -1.07
N HIS A 103 -8.77 -12.38 -0.27
CA HIS A 103 -10.20 -12.17 0.05
C HIS A 103 -10.45 -12.18 1.57
N THR A 104 -9.38 -11.99 2.35
CA THR A 104 -9.40 -12.08 3.82
C THR A 104 -9.07 -10.76 4.50
N GLY A 105 -8.93 -9.66 3.73
CA GLY A 105 -8.56 -8.34 4.25
C GLY A 105 -7.07 -8.19 4.58
N GLU A 106 -6.21 -8.99 3.95
CA GLU A 106 -4.76 -8.98 4.08
C GLU A 106 -4.10 -8.83 2.72
N GLY A 107 -2.87 -8.33 2.65
CA GLY A 107 -2.16 -8.14 1.39
C GLY A 107 -2.90 -7.22 0.42
N LEU A 108 -3.08 -7.59 -0.83
CA LEU A 108 -3.93 -6.90 -1.80
C LEU A 108 -5.28 -7.60 -1.88
N HIS A 109 -6.25 -7.07 -1.14
CA HIS A 109 -7.61 -7.60 -1.09
C HIS A 109 -8.37 -7.27 -2.36
N ARG A 110 -9.09 -8.26 -2.91
CA ARG A 110 -9.93 -8.14 -4.10
C ARG A 110 -11.39 -8.44 -3.76
N PHE A 111 -12.25 -7.47 -4.03
CA PHE A 111 -13.68 -7.56 -3.82
C PHE A 111 -14.42 -7.24 -5.13
N THR A 112 -15.39 -8.08 -5.50
CA THR A 112 -16.32 -7.78 -6.58
C THR A 112 -17.66 -7.39 -5.97
N ASP A 113 -18.09 -6.15 -6.19
CA ASP A 113 -19.34 -5.64 -5.61
C ASP A 113 -20.55 -6.26 -6.30
N PRO A 114 -21.42 -7.00 -5.59
CA PRO A 114 -22.61 -7.58 -6.18
C PRO A 114 -23.64 -6.53 -6.63
N ALA A 115 -23.52 -5.28 -6.21
CA ALA A 115 -24.44 -4.21 -6.56
C ALA A 115 -24.17 -3.62 -7.95
N ASP A 116 -22.89 -3.52 -8.36
CA ASP A 116 -22.50 -2.94 -9.66
C ASP A 116 -21.69 -3.90 -10.54
N GLY A 117 -21.24 -5.05 -10.00
CA GLY A 117 -20.40 -6.02 -10.69
C GLY A 117 -18.94 -5.59 -10.86
N GLU A 118 -18.56 -4.44 -10.31
CA GLU A 118 -17.22 -3.87 -10.43
C GLU A 118 -16.24 -4.47 -9.42
N THR A 119 -14.96 -4.43 -9.75
CA THR A 119 -13.89 -4.93 -8.87
C THR A 119 -13.17 -3.78 -8.18
N TYR A 120 -12.98 -3.94 -6.88
CA TYR A 120 -12.31 -2.99 -5.99
C TYR A 120 -11.16 -3.68 -5.27
N LEU A 121 -9.99 -3.06 -5.30
CA LEU A 121 -8.77 -3.52 -4.63
C LEU A 121 -8.36 -2.51 -3.57
N TYR A 122 -7.87 -3.02 -2.45
CA TYR A 122 -7.13 -2.23 -1.46
C TYR A 122 -6.08 -3.08 -0.77
N SER A 123 -5.00 -2.46 -0.36
CA SER A 123 -3.96 -3.13 0.42
C SER A 123 -4.21 -3.01 1.92
N GLN A 124 -3.86 -4.07 2.66
CA GLN A 124 -3.74 -4.07 4.11
C GLN A 124 -2.46 -4.81 4.48
N PHE A 125 -1.50 -4.07 5.03
CA PHE A 125 -0.14 -4.57 5.23
C PHE A 125 0.29 -4.64 6.70
N GLU A 126 -0.53 -4.18 7.61
CA GLU A 126 -0.24 -4.27 9.03
C GLU A 126 -0.15 -5.73 9.46
N VAL A 127 0.79 -5.92 10.25
CA VAL A 127 2.08 -6.52 10.02
C VAL A 127 1.89 -8.01 10.17
N PRO A 128 2.33 -8.85 9.21
CA PRO A 128 3.40 -8.67 8.23
C PRO A 128 2.96 -8.98 6.78
N ASP A 129 2.11 -8.18 6.15
CA ASP A 129 1.43 -8.56 4.91
C ASP A 129 1.84 -7.79 3.65
N SER A 130 2.77 -6.81 3.71
CA SER A 130 3.35 -6.20 2.50
C SER A 130 4.12 -7.23 1.63
N ARG A 131 4.69 -8.26 2.24
CA ARG A 131 5.34 -9.40 1.56
C ARG A 131 4.40 -10.24 0.69
N ARG A 132 3.08 -10.07 0.80
CA ARG A 132 2.09 -10.70 -0.09
C ARG A 132 1.95 -9.97 -1.42
N VAL A 133 2.53 -8.77 -1.53
CA VAL A 133 2.40 -7.92 -2.70
C VAL A 133 3.75 -7.66 -3.37
N PHE A 134 4.83 -7.54 -2.60
CA PHE A 134 6.17 -7.31 -3.14
C PHE A 134 7.25 -7.90 -2.22
N ALA A 135 8.44 -8.16 -2.78
CA ALA A 135 9.56 -8.63 -1.98
C ALA A 135 10.07 -7.52 -1.07
N VAL A 136 10.13 -7.75 0.24
CA VAL A 136 10.42 -6.71 1.23
C VAL A 136 11.12 -7.29 2.47
N PHE A 137 12.01 -6.54 3.08
CA PHE A 137 12.42 -6.83 4.44
C PHE A 137 11.27 -6.47 5.38
N GLU A 138 10.39 -7.46 5.66
CA GLU A 138 9.15 -7.26 6.43
C GLU A 138 9.46 -7.04 7.91
N GLN A 139 9.90 -5.83 8.22
CA GLN A 139 10.34 -5.42 9.54
C GLN A 139 10.20 -3.88 9.68
N PRO A 140 9.33 -3.38 10.58
CA PRO A 140 8.95 -1.96 10.62
C PRO A 140 10.09 -0.96 10.85
N ASP A 141 11.17 -1.35 11.52
CA ASP A 141 12.34 -0.48 11.76
C ASP A 141 13.29 -0.39 10.54
N LEU A 142 13.15 -1.26 9.54
CA LEU A 142 13.88 -1.19 8.28
C LEU A 142 13.13 -0.29 7.29
N LYS A 143 13.11 1.01 7.61
CA LYS A 143 12.43 2.03 6.79
C LYS A 143 13.15 2.26 5.47
N ALA A 144 12.37 2.57 4.42
CA ALA A 144 12.88 2.90 3.10
C ALA A 144 11.94 3.88 2.38
N SER A 145 12.41 4.49 1.30
CA SER A 145 11.57 5.18 0.33
C SER A 145 10.94 4.15 -0.62
N PHE A 146 9.67 4.35 -0.98
CA PHE A 146 8.92 3.48 -1.90
C PHE A 146 8.49 4.26 -3.14
N THR A 147 8.73 3.67 -4.32
CA THR A 147 8.22 4.16 -5.59
C THR A 147 7.31 3.07 -6.18
N PHE A 148 6.03 3.38 -6.33
CA PHE A 148 5.09 2.46 -6.96
C PHE A 148 4.84 2.83 -8.41
N THR A 149 4.89 1.83 -9.29
CA THR A 149 4.40 1.90 -10.67
C THR A 149 3.28 0.88 -10.80
N VAL A 150 2.07 1.32 -11.10
CA VAL A 150 0.89 0.45 -11.16
C VAL A 150 0.27 0.51 -12.53
N THR A 151 0.12 -0.64 -13.20
CA THR A 151 -0.67 -0.79 -14.41
C THR A 151 -2.03 -1.39 -14.06
N ALA A 152 -3.11 -0.73 -14.45
CA ALA A 152 -4.47 -1.11 -14.14
C ALA A 152 -5.40 -0.84 -15.34
N PRO A 153 -6.62 -1.46 -15.41
CA PRO A 153 -7.62 -1.14 -16.42
C PRO A 153 -7.86 0.38 -16.52
N SER A 154 -8.03 0.90 -17.73
CA SER A 154 -8.09 2.35 -17.99
C SER A 154 -9.25 3.08 -17.29
N SER A 155 -10.30 2.33 -16.90
CA SER A 155 -11.45 2.85 -16.16
C SER A 155 -11.23 2.95 -14.64
N TRP A 156 -10.09 2.47 -14.13
CA TRP A 156 -9.81 2.45 -12.70
C TRP A 156 -9.12 3.71 -12.22
N THR A 157 -9.48 4.15 -11.02
CA THR A 157 -8.70 5.08 -10.20
C THR A 157 -7.63 4.29 -9.45
N VAL A 158 -6.42 4.80 -9.40
CA VAL A 158 -5.34 4.22 -8.60
C VAL A 158 -4.83 5.26 -7.62
N LEU A 159 -4.82 4.92 -6.33
CA LEU A 159 -4.33 5.76 -5.23
C LEU A 159 -3.21 5.04 -4.49
N SER A 160 -2.28 5.81 -3.96
CA SER A 160 -1.17 5.32 -3.13
C SER A 160 -0.76 6.41 -2.13
N ASN A 161 0.36 6.26 -1.45
CA ASN A 161 0.86 7.21 -0.44
C ASN A 161 1.19 8.59 -1.02
N SER A 162 1.73 8.66 -2.24
CA SER A 162 2.03 9.92 -2.95
C SER A 162 0.82 10.39 -3.77
N PRO A 163 0.75 11.68 -4.14
CA PRO A 163 -0.29 12.19 -5.03
C PRO A 163 -0.40 11.37 -6.30
N ALA A 164 -1.65 11.14 -6.77
CA ALA A 164 -1.89 10.39 -7.99
C ALA A 164 -1.28 11.11 -9.20
N PRO A 165 -0.42 10.44 -9.98
CA PRO A 165 0.16 11.01 -11.18
C PRO A 165 -0.87 11.05 -12.32
N GLU A 166 -0.59 11.85 -13.36
CA GLU A 166 -1.30 11.73 -14.63
C GLU A 166 -1.01 10.35 -15.24
N PRO A 167 -2.04 9.55 -15.54
CA PRO A 167 -1.86 8.21 -16.06
C PRO A 167 -1.34 8.21 -17.50
N THR A 168 -0.47 7.27 -17.84
CA THR A 168 0.01 7.06 -19.21
C THR A 168 -0.77 5.90 -19.83
N PRO A 169 -1.42 6.10 -21.00
CA PRO A 169 -2.10 5.03 -21.71
C PRO A 169 -1.17 3.87 -22.07
N THR A 170 -1.62 2.66 -21.88
CA THR A 170 -0.95 1.42 -22.26
C THR A 170 -1.99 0.35 -22.60
N GLU A 171 -1.56 -0.89 -22.86
CA GLU A 171 -2.43 -2.03 -23.06
C GLU A 171 -2.36 -2.97 -21.85
N THR A 172 -3.38 -3.79 -21.65
CA THR A 172 -3.35 -4.89 -20.68
C THR A 172 -2.24 -5.88 -21.04
N SER A 173 -1.72 -6.62 -20.09
CA SER A 173 -0.60 -7.55 -20.32
C SER A 173 -0.88 -8.65 -21.33
N ASP A 174 -2.15 -8.99 -21.55
CA ASP A 174 -2.62 -9.94 -22.57
C ASP A 174 -3.04 -9.27 -23.90
N GLY A 175 -2.95 -7.93 -24.00
CA GLY A 175 -3.35 -7.16 -25.18
C GLY A 175 -4.86 -7.13 -25.42
N SER A 176 -5.69 -7.53 -24.45
CA SER A 176 -7.16 -7.64 -24.64
C SER A 176 -7.92 -6.35 -24.36
N GLY A 177 -7.28 -5.34 -23.79
CA GLY A 177 -7.97 -4.11 -23.39
C GLY A 177 -7.04 -2.94 -23.13
N ASP A 178 -7.67 -1.78 -22.93
CA ASP A 178 -6.96 -0.54 -22.58
C ASP A 178 -6.60 -0.52 -21.10
N ALA A 179 -5.38 -0.10 -20.81
CA ALA A 179 -4.87 0.09 -19.47
C ALA A 179 -4.20 1.45 -19.32
N HIS A 180 -3.96 1.84 -18.09
CA HIS A 180 -3.15 3.00 -17.72
C HIS A 180 -2.04 2.59 -16.78
N THR A 181 -0.87 3.21 -16.95
CA THR A 181 0.25 3.09 -16.02
C THR A 181 0.36 4.37 -15.20
N PHE A 182 0.41 4.21 -13.88
CA PHE A 182 0.56 5.26 -12.88
C PHE A 182 1.95 5.16 -12.25
N VAL A 183 2.79 6.19 -12.41
CA VAL A 183 4.14 6.24 -11.83
C VAL A 183 4.13 7.24 -10.69
N PHE A 184 4.01 6.76 -9.46
CA PHE A 184 3.97 7.61 -8.28
C PHE A 184 5.35 8.18 -7.95
N ALA A 185 5.37 9.39 -7.38
CA ALA A 185 6.60 9.95 -6.83
C ALA A 185 7.10 9.11 -5.64
N PRO A 186 8.42 9.06 -5.39
CA PRO A 186 8.95 8.38 -4.21
C PRO A 186 8.36 8.93 -2.91
N THR A 187 8.13 8.05 -1.94
CA THR A 187 7.71 8.46 -0.60
C THR A 187 8.90 8.94 0.22
N GLU A 188 8.61 9.65 1.33
CA GLU A 188 9.58 9.77 2.41
C GLU A 188 9.90 8.38 3.00
N PRO A 189 11.06 8.21 3.69
CA PRO A 189 11.39 6.94 4.32
C PRO A 189 10.36 6.52 5.37
N MET A 190 9.69 5.39 5.14
CA MET A 190 8.64 4.86 6.02
C MET A 190 8.73 3.34 6.17
N SER A 191 8.00 2.79 7.12
CA SER A 191 7.83 1.34 7.28
C SER A 191 7.00 0.77 6.13
N SER A 192 7.27 -0.46 5.72
CA SER A 192 6.54 -1.10 4.62
C SER A 192 5.04 -1.24 4.90
N TYR A 193 4.67 -1.46 6.15
CA TYR A 193 3.28 -1.73 6.52
C TYR A 193 2.32 -0.53 6.41
N VAL A 194 2.85 0.71 6.36
CA VAL A 194 2.05 1.93 6.11
C VAL A 194 2.04 2.37 4.65
N THR A 195 2.60 1.56 3.75
CA THR A 195 2.43 1.77 2.30
C THR A 195 1.04 1.30 1.87
N ALA A 196 0.50 1.91 0.83
CA ALA A 196 -0.84 1.60 0.35
C ALA A 196 -0.96 1.56 -1.16
N ILE A 197 -1.78 0.64 -1.65
CA ILE A 197 -2.28 0.59 -3.03
C ILE A 197 -3.79 0.39 -2.97
N VAL A 198 -4.52 1.30 -3.59
CA VAL A 198 -5.97 1.20 -3.79
C VAL A 198 -6.24 1.33 -5.27
N ALA A 199 -7.01 0.41 -5.86
CA ALA A 199 -7.30 0.43 -7.28
C ALA A 199 -8.73 -0.08 -7.56
N GLY A 200 -9.40 0.53 -8.52
CA GLY A 200 -10.77 0.18 -8.88
C GLY A 200 -11.57 1.39 -9.34
N PRO A 201 -12.83 1.24 -9.71
CA PRO A 201 -13.67 2.36 -10.11
C PRO A 201 -14.20 3.14 -8.89
N TYR A 202 -13.28 3.51 -7.98
CA TYR A 202 -13.59 4.38 -6.85
C TYR A 202 -14.01 5.76 -7.33
N VAL A 203 -15.00 6.34 -6.68
CA VAL A 203 -15.49 7.68 -6.93
C VAL A 203 -15.15 8.55 -5.71
N GLY A 204 -14.62 9.74 -5.96
CA GLY A 204 -14.15 10.61 -4.89
C GLY A 204 -14.57 12.06 -5.03
N VAL A 205 -14.48 12.76 -3.92
CA VAL A 205 -14.58 14.22 -3.80
C VAL A 205 -13.27 14.72 -3.22
N THR A 206 -12.72 15.76 -3.83
CA THR A 206 -11.47 16.39 -3.39
C THR A 206 -11.71 17.77 -2.80
N ASP A 207 -10.87 18.16 -1.86
CA ASP A 207 -10.88 19.46 -1.18
C ASP A 207 -9.43 19.76 -0.73
N GLU A 208 -9.23 20.80 0.07
CA GLU A 208 -7.94 21.14 0.64
C GLU A 208 -8.06 21.60 2.09
N TYR A 209 -7.05 21.30 2.88
CA TYR A 209 -6.82 21.92 4.18
C TYR A 209 -5.74 23.00 4.02
N VAL A 210 -6.04 24.22 4.47
CA VAL A 210 -5.06 25.31 4.51
C VAL A 210 -4.67 25.53 5.97
N ALA A 211 -3.41 25.21 6.28
CA ALA A 211 -2.86 25.38 7.62
C ALA A 211 -2.62 26.87 7.94
N GLU A 212 -2.47 27.22 9.22
CA GLU A 212 -2.23 28.59 9.66
C GLU A 212 -0.94 29.22 9.08
N ASP A 213 0.06 28.39 8.80
CA ASP A 213 1.32 28.82 8.17
C ASP A 213 1.22 28.99 6.64
N GLY A 214 0.03 28.78 6.06
CA GLY A 214 -0.24 28.90 4.63
C GLY A 214 0.08 27.66 3.80
N ARG A 215 0.52 26.55 4.40
CA ARG A 215 0.64 25.27 3.69
C ARG A 215 -0.74 24.77 3.28
N THR A 216 -0.80 24.13 2.12
CA THR A 216 -2.00 23.48 1.63
C THR A 216 -1.76 21.97 1.58
N VAL A 217 -2.68 21.21 2.17
CA VAL A 217 -2.72 19.74 2.10
C VAL A 217 -3.93 19.32 1.28
N PRO A 218 -3.74 18.75 0.09
CA PRO A 218 -4.85 18.17 -0.68
C PRO A 218 -5.54 17.05 0.12
N LEU A 219 -6.86 17.07 0.13
CA LEU A 219 -7.71 16.08 0.79
C LEU A 219 -8.56 15.35 -0.24
N GLY A 220 -8.75 14.05 -0.05
CA GLY A 220 -9.67 13.24 -0.85
C GLY A 220 -10.53 12.34 0.02
N VAL A 221 -11.78 12.12 -0.39
CA VAL A 221 -12.68 11.13 0.22
C VAL A 221 -13.25 10.28 -0.90
N TYR A 222 -13.02 8.97 -0.83
CA TYR A 222 -13.35 8.02 -1.89
C TYR A 222 -14.16 6.85 -1.35
N CYS A 223 -15.10 6.35 -2.14
CA CYS A 223 -15.81 5.11 -1.86
C CYS A 223 -16.13 4.35 -3.14
N ARG A 224 -16.69 3.12 -2.99
CA ARG A 224 -17.22 2.35 -4.10
C ARG A 224 -18.33 3.13 -4.81
N LYS A 225 -18.43 2.97 -6.11
CA LYS A 225 -19.43 3.60 -6.98
C LYS A 225 -20.86 3.38 -6.49
N SER A 226 -21.15 2.18 -5.99
CA SER A 226 -22.47 1.81 -5.43
C SER A 226 -22.82 2.54 -4.12
N LEU A 227 -21.87 3.23 -3.47
CA LEU A 227 -22.07 3.95 -2.20
C LEU A 227 -22.03 5.47 -2.34
N VAL A 228 -21.71 6.00 -3.51
CA VAL A 228 -21.44 7.44 -3.70
C VAL A 228 -22.62 8.33 -3.31
N GLU A 229 -23.85 7.91 -3.52
CA GLU A 229 -25.07 8.65 -3.13
C GLU A 229 -25.25 8.78 -1.61
N HIS A 230 -24.54 7.96 -0.83
CA HIS A 230 -24.59 7.93 0.63
C HIS A 230 -23.33 8.53 1.28
N MET A 231 -22.38 8.98 0.48
CA MET A 231 -21.12 9.52 0.99
C MET A 231 -21.28 10.96 1.51
N ASP A 232 -21.24 11.12 2.83
CA ASP A 232 -21.30 12.43 3.52
C ASP A 232 -19.96 13.16 3.41
N SER A 233 -19.44 13.37 2.20
CA SER A 233 -18.08 13.91 1.99
C SER A 233 -17.87 15.26 2.67
N ALA A 234 -18.87 16.13 2.68
CA ALA A 234 -18.79 17.44 3.31
C ALA A 234 -18.55 17.35 4.83
N GLU A 235 -19.26 16.45 5.53
CA GLU A 235 -19.08 16.23 6.98
C GLU A 235 -17.74 15.58 7.28
N ILE A 236 -17.32 14.58 6.47
CA ILE A 236 -16.04 13.91 6.62
C ILE A 236 -14.88 14.90 6.44
N LEU A 237 -14.93 15.73 5.40
CA LEU A 237 -13.90 16.74 5.11
C LEU A 237 -13.86 17.83 6.17
N ASP A 238 -15.02 18.35 6.66
CA ASP A 238 -15.06 19.34 7.75
C ASP A 238 -14.42 18.77 9.02
N LEU A 239 -14.80 17.55 9.40
CA LEU A 239 -14.23 16.90 10.58
C LEU A 239 -12.72 16.72 10.44
N THR A 240 -12.25 16.29 9.26
CA THR A 240 -10.83 16.11 8.96
C THR A 240 -10.07 17.42 9.09
N LYS A 241 -10.56 18.52 8.50
CA LYS A 241 -9.92 19.84 8.59
C LYS A 241 -9.82 20.33 10.03
N ARG A 242 -10.87 20.13 10.82
CA ARG A 242 -10.86 20.45 12.25
C ARG A 242 -9.88 19.59 13.03
N GLY A 243 -9.76 18.31 12.68
CA GLY A 243 -8.76 17.41 13.25
C GLY A 243 -7.34 17.88 12.96
N PHE A 244 -7.03 18.20 11.71
CA PHE A 244 -5.72 18.74 11.31
C PHE A 244 -5.36 19.97 12.13
N SER A 245 -6.23 21.00 12.15
CA SER A 245 -5.98 22.22 12.92
C SER A 245 -5.75 21.93 14.40
N TYR A 246 -6.59 21.08 14.99
CA TYR A 246 -6.48 20.74 16.42
C TYR A 246 -5.18 20.00 16.75
N TYR A 247 -4.78 19.02 15.93
CA TYR A 247 -3.58 18.23 16.20
C TYR A 247 -2.30 18.96 15.87
N GLU A 248 -2.26 19.76 14.81
CA GLU A 248 -1.09 20.60 14.52
C GLU A 248 -0.81 21.58 15.68
N ASP A 249 -1.86 22.17 16.26
CA ASP A 249 -1.77 23.01 17.46
C ASP A 249 -1.32 22.21 18.68
N LEU A 250 -2.00 21.10 18.96
CA LEU A 250 -1.75 20.29 20.17
C LEU A 250 -0.33 19.74 20.23
N PHE A 251 0.18 19.25 19.10
CA PHE A 251 1.50 18.63 19.02
C PHE A 251 2.60 19.61 18.55
N ALA A 252 2.25 20.83 18.19
CA ALA A 252 3.16 21.83 17.60
C ALA A 252 4.00 21.23 16.45
N THR A 253 3.36 20.37 15.65
CA THR A 253 4.02 19.62 14.56
C THR A 253 3.10 19.64 13.34
N PRO A 254 3.57 20.14 12.20
CA PRO A 254 2.80 20.13 10.98
C PRO A 254 2.64 18.71 10.43
N TYR A 255 1.54 18.47 9.69
CA TYR A 255 1.33 17.22 8.99
C TYR A 255 2.48 16.95 8.00
N ALA A 256 3.03 15.74 8.05
CA ALA A 256 4.31 15.42 7.42
C ALA A 256 4.20 14.98 5.95
N PHE A 257 3.01 14.62 5.47
CA PHE A 257 2.83 14.05 4.14
C PHE A 257 2.22 15.07 3.15
N THR A 258 2.30 14.74 1.85
CA THR A 258 1.97 15.68 0.77
C THR A 258 0.49 15.74 0.41
N LYS A 259 -0.32 14.82 0.92
CA LYS A 259 -1.78 14.74 0.75
C LYS A 259 -2.39 13.90 1.86
N TYR A 260 -3.73 13.91 1.96
CA TYR A 260 -4.48 13.03 2.85
C TYR A 260 -5.75 12.53 2.16
N ASP A 261 -5.71 11.30 1.67
CA ASP A 261 -6.88 10.61 1.12
C ASP A 261 -7.47 9.66 2.13
N GLN A 262 -8.79 9.61 2.21
CA GLN A 262 -9.59 8.68 3.00
C GLN A 262 -10.39 7.81 2.05
N ILE A 263 -10.15 6.52 2.07
CA ILE A 263 -10.79 5.57 1.16
C ILE A 263 -11.63 4.59 1.97
N PHE A 264 -12.95 4.61 1.74
CA PHE A 264 -13.88 3.70 2.37
C PHE A 264 -13.95 2.41 1.57
N VAL A 265 -13.35 1.34 2.11
CA VAL A 265 -13.11 0.08 1.42
C VAL A 265 -14.02 -1.06 1.93
N PRO A 266 -14.41 -2.00 1.05
CA PRO A 266 -15.29 -3.12 1.41
C PRO A 266 -14.58 -4.19 2.23
N GLU A 267 -15.34 -4.95 3.03
CA GLU A 267 -14.85 -6.13 3.78
C GLU A 267 -13.62 -5.88 4.65
N PHE A 268 -13.46 -4.65 5.15
CA PHE A 268 -12.31 -4.28 5.95
C PHE A 268 -12.43 -4.81 7.39
N ASN A 269 -11.43 -5.54 7.86
CA ASN A 269 -11.47 -6.24 9.15
C ASN A 269 -11.29 -5.31 10.37
N ALA A 270 -10.67 -4.14 10.18
CA ALA A 270 -10.47 -3.13 11.22
C ALA A 270 -11.44 -1.95 11.07
N GLY A 271 -11.32 -0.94 11.92
CA GLY A 271 -12.05 0.33 11.78
C GLY A 271 -11.46 1.17 10.66
N ALA A 272 -10.14 1.33 10.69
CA ALA A 272 -9.36 2.01 9.67
C ALA A 272 -7.90 1.56 9.75
N MET A 273 -7.03 2.12 8.90
CA MET A 273 -5.58 1.90 8.88
C MET A 273 -4.86 3.18 8.46
N GLU A 274 -3.87 3.58 9.26
CA GLU A 274 -3.08 4.80 9.15
C GLU A 274 -2.04 4.78 8.03
N ASN A 275 -2.34 4.24 6.87
CA ASN A 275 -1.43 4.30 5.74
C ASN A 275 -1.08 5.76 5.40
N ALA A 276 0.20 6.08 5.35
CA ALA A 276 0.69 7.44 5.21
C ALA A 276 0.10 8.15 3.98
N GLY A 277 -0.70 9.19 4.19
CA GLY A 277 -1.36 9.95 3.14
C GLY A 277 -2.46 9.21 2.35
N CYS A 278 -2.81 7.97 2.72
CA CYS A 278 -3.78 7.12 2.01
C CYS A 278 -4.52 6.20 2.99
N VAL A 279 -5.25 6.81 3.92
CA VAL A 279 -5.94 6.12 5.01
C VAL A 279 -7.11 5.31 4.47
N THR A 280 -7.18 4.03 4.86
CA THR A 280 -8.31 3.18 4.51
C THR A 280 -9.26 3.04 5.68
N HIS A 281 -10.55 3.22 5.43
CA HIS A 281 -11.64 3.06 6.40
C HIS A 281 -12.58 1.94 5.96
N ARG A 282 -13.21 1.27 6.91
CA ARG A 282 -14.29 0.36 6.57
C ARG A 282 -15.49 1.12 6.00
N ASP A 283 -16.09 0.62 4.95
CA ASP A 283 -17.20 1.30 4.27
C ASP A 283 -18.54 1.27 5.02
N ASP A 284 -18.64 0.57 6.14
CA ASP A 284 -19.75 0.67 7.09
C ASP A 284 -19.93 2.08 7.66
N TYR A 285 -18.91 2.94 7.54
CA TYR A 285 -18.98 4.35 7.93
C TYR A 285 -19.62 5.23 6.85
N ILE A 286 -19.91 4.71 5.68
CA ILE A 286 -20.81 5.32 4.70
C ILE A 286 -22.23 4.85 5.03
N PHE A 287 -23.03 5.74 5.61
CA PHE A 287 -24.34 5.39 6.17
C PHE A 287 -25.42 5.33 5.08
N ARG A 288 -25.86 4.15 4.69
CA ARG A 288 -26.95 3.93 3.71
C ARG A 288 -28.34 4.28 4.24
N SER A 289 -28.49 4.52 5.53
CA SER A 289 -29.72 4.92 6.21
C SER A 289 -29.37 5.79 7.41
N ARG A 290 -30.37 6.48 8.00
CA ARG A 290 -30.16 7.33 9.15
C ARG A 290 -29.47 6.56 10.30
N PRO A 291 -28.21 6.90 10.65
CA PRO A 291 -27.51 6.24 11.74
C PRO A 291 -28.04 6.65 13.11
N VAL A 292 -27.80 5.82 14.11
CA VAL A 292 -27.91 6.22 15.51
C VAL A 292 -26.68 7.06 15.90
N GLU A 293 -26.83 7.94 16.88
CA GLU A 293 -25.79 8.87 17.35
C GLU A 293 -24.44 8.18 17.63
N ALA A 294 -24.48 7.04 18.34
CA ALA A 294 -23.27 6.27 18.65
C ALA A 294 -22.48 5.81 17.41
N ARG A 295 -23.12 5.61 16.26
CA ARG A 295 -22.42 5.30 14.99
C ARG A 295 -21.76 6.52 14.38
N VAL A 296 -22.40 7.69 14.50
CA VAL A 296 -21.83 8.97 14.05
C VAL A 296 -20.60 9.31 14.90
N GLU A 297 -20.72 9.22 16.23
CA GLU A 297 -19.59 9.38 17.15
C GLU A 297 -18.46 8.41 16.86
N ARG A 298 -18.78 7.13 16.61
CA ARG A 298 -17.75 6.12 16.30
C ARG A 298 -16.99 6.47 15.02
N ARG A 299 -17.70 6.90 13.94
CA ARG A 299 -17.05 7.38 12.71
C ARG A 299 -16.13 8.56 12.99
N ALA A 300 -16.62 9.56 13.76
CA ALA A 300 -15.83 10.72 14.11
C ALA A 300 -14.57 10.37 14.91
N VAL A 301 -14.70 9.49 15.90
CA VAL A 301 -13.56 9.00 16.69
C VAL A 301 -12.56 8.28 15.79
N THR A 302 -13.01 7.44 14.86
CA THR A 302 -12.10 6.74 13.94
C THR A 302 -11.38 7.70 13.00
N ILE A 303 -12.10 8.65 12.36
CA ILE A 303 -11.47 9.65 11.48
C ILE A 303 -10.43 10.51 12.22
N LEU A 304 -10.70 10.88 13.47
CA LEU A 304 -9.77 11.67 14.28
C LEU A 304 -8.63 10.83 14.89
N HIS A 305 -8.76 9.51 14.95
CA HIS A 305 -7.70 8.61 15.40
C HIS A 305 -6.61 8.45 14.32
N GLU A 306 -7.03 8.33 13.05
CA GLU A 306 -6.15 8.22 11.89
C GLU A 306 -5.49 9.55 11.54
#